data_8c5b65e9450f6d37c2e3e64ad6242cec
#
_entry.id   8c5b65e9450f6d37c2e3e64ad6242cec
#
_cell.length_a   1.000
_cell.length_b   1.000
_cell.length_c   1.000
_cell.angle_alpha   90.00
_cell.angle_beta   90.00
_cell.angle_gamma   90.00
#
_symmetry.space_group_name_H-M   'P 1'
#
loop_
_entity.id
_entity.type
_entity.pdbx_description
1 polymer ?
#
loop_
_entity_poly.entity_id
_entity_poly.type
_entity_poly.pdbx_seq_one_letter_code
_entity_poly.pdbx_strand_id
1 'polypeptide(L)'
;KTTTKTRVIADNKHQLRIDEEDTYPIKVEKQFYNLVEKLTHNIDAIILQDYNKGVLTESIIEKIIILANKKNIPTIVDPKKQNFIAYKNCTLFKPNLNEIKEGLKTKIDTNNIDEISQKTSDLRDKISAKAILLTLSDKGIFLKTKNNYSLIKSTTSNVIDVSGAGDTVVSVAAICMACNIKFEELALLSNIAGGIVCEKVGVVPITNNELL
;
A
#
# COMPACT_ATOMS: atom_id res chain seq x y z
N LYS A 1 14.73 18.03 5.14
CA LYS A 1 14.35 18.13 6.57
C LYS A 1 13.47 16.93 6.93
N THR A 2 13.63 16.36 8.12
CA THR A 2 12.72 15.32 8.63
C THR A 2 11.35 15.93 8.87
N THR A 3 10.29 15.26 8.39
CA THR A 3 8.90 15.68 8.57
C THR A 3 8.54 15.73 10.05
N THR A 4 7.96 16.83 10.51
CA THR A 4 7.43 16.97 11.86
C THR A 4 5.91 17.10 11.80
N LYS A 5 5.21 16.25 12.53
CA LYS A 5 3.73 16.24 12.60
C LYS A 5 3.26 16.56 13.99
N THR A 6 2.74 17.77 14.17
CA THR A 6 2.17 18.24 15.44
C THR A 6 0.68 18.03 15.46
N ARG A 7 0.18 17.32 16.47
CA ARG A 7 -1.27 17.10 16.68
C ARG A 7 -1.72 17.88 17.92
N VAL A 8 -2.70 18.73 17.72
CA VAL A 8 -3.39 19.44 18.81
C VAL A 8 -4.60 18.62 19.23
N ILE A 9 -4.63 18.18 20.47
CA ILE A 9 -5.72 17.38 21.06
C ILE A 9 -6.32 18.18 22.20
N ALA A 10 -7.65 18.37 22.19
CA ALA A 10 -8.43 18.95 23.28
C ALA A 10 -9.66 18.08 23.53
N ASP A 11 -10.02 17.87 24.79
CA ASP A 11 -11.15 17.03 25.23
C ASP A 11 -11.11 15.61 24.62
N ASN A 12 -9.92 15.00 24.56
CA ASN A 12 -9.66 13.71 23.92
C ASN A 12 -10.05 13.65 22.43
N LYS A 13 -10.20 14.79 21.77
CA LYS A 13 -10.52 14.87 20.35
C LYS A 13 -9.37 15.54 19.60
N HIS A 14 -9.08 15.01 18.44
CA HIS A 14 -8.13 15.58 17.50
C HIS A 14 -8.73 16.88 16.92
N GLN A 15 -8.10 18.03 17.21
CA GLN A 15 -8.57 19.36 16.77
C GLN A 15 -7.88 19.80 15.49
N LEU A 16 -6.55 19.69 15.44
CA LEU A 16 -5.73 20.19 14.34
C LEU A 16 -4.46 19.36 14.19
N ARG A 17 -4.00 19.20 12.95
CA ARG A 17 -2.66 18.69 12.62
C ARG A 17 -1.91 19.73 11.82
N ILE A 18 -0.67 20.01 12.24
CA ILE A 18 0.26 20.89 11.55
C ILE A 18 1.43 20.02 11.07
N ASP A 19 1.66 19.99 9.76
CA ASP A 19 2.75 19.23 9.15
C ASP A 19 3.82 20.20 8.63
N GLU A 20 5.04 20.11 9.18
CA GLU A 20 6.23 20.78 8.65
C GLU A 20 7.00 19.76 7.80
N GLU A 21 7.02 19.92 6.47
CA GLU A 21 7.56 18.90 5.58
C GLU A 21 8.13 19.49 4.29
N ASP A 22 9.15 18.78 3.77
CA ASP A 22 9.71 19.02 2.46
C ASP A 22 9.14 17.99 1.47
N THR A 23 8.77 18.43 0.26
CA THR A 23 8.17 17.58 -0.78
C THR A 23 9.03 17.49 -2.04
N TYR A 24 10.16 18.20 -2.08
CA TYR A 24 11.07 18.16 -3.22
C TYR A 24 11.93 16.89 -3.24
N PRO A 25 12.39 16.45 -4.42
CA PRO A 25 13.23 15.26 -4.56
C PRO A 25 14.49 15.30 -3.70
N ILE A 26 14.88 14.15 -3.15
CA ILE A 26 16.13 14.04 -2.40
C ILE A 26 17.33 14.32 -3.30
N LYS A 27 18.33 15.05 -2.79
CA LYS A 27 19.55 15.41 -3.53
C LYS A 27 20.55 14.26 -3.66
N VAL A 28 20.36 13.19 -2.89
CA VAL A 28 21.31 12.07 -2.72
C VAL A 28 20.81 10.76 -3.33
N GLU A 29 20.06 10.80 -4.44
CA GLU A 29 19.46 9.63 -5.07
C GLU A 29 20.45 8.49 -5.31
N LYS A 30 21.66 8.80 -5.80
CA LYS A 30 22.68 7.77 -6.06
C LYS A 30 23.14 7.06 -4.79
N GLN A 31 23.39 7.82 -3.72
CA GLN A 31 23.80 7.25 -2.44
C GLN A 31 22.67 6.42 -1.82
N PHE A 32 21.42 6.89 -1.92
CA PHE A 32 20.25 6.17 -1.47
C PHE A 32 20.07 4.85 -2.23
N TYR A 33 20.15 4.87 -3.57
CA TYR A 33 20.05 3.66 -4.38
C TYR A 33 21.16 2.66 -4.04
N ASN A 34 22.42 3.10 -3.91
CA ASN A 34 23.54 2.24 -3.54
C ASN A 34 23.33 1.57 -2.16
N LEU A 35 22.71 2.29 -1.22
CA LEU A 35 22.35 1.71 0.08
C LEU A 35 21.27 0.64 -0.07
N VAL A 36 20.20 0.92 -0.82
CA VAL A 36 19.14 -0.06 -1.11
C VAL A 36 19.73 -1.30 -1.77
N GLU A 37 20.59 -1.14 -2.79
CA GLU A 37 21.24 -2.25 -3.48
C GLU A 37 22.03 -3.16 -2.53
N LYS A 38 22.78 -2.56 -1.60
CA LYS A 38 23.51 -3.33 -0.56
C LYS A 38 22.56 -4.12 0.35
N LEU A 39 21.45 -3.50 0.76
CA LEU A 39 20.48 -4.13 1.65
C LEU A 39 19.72 -5.30 1.00
N THR A 40 19.61 -5.31 -0.35
CA THR A 40 18.90 -6.39 -1.07
C THR A 40 19.60 -7.76 -1.07
N HIS A 41 20.71 -7.92 -0.37
CA HIS A 41 21.37 -9.23 -0.22
C HIS A 41 20.71 -10.14 0.84
N ASN A 42 19.99 -9.56 1.82
CA ASN A 42 19.46 -10.29 2.97
C ASN A 42 17.99 -9.87 3.26
N ILE A 43 17.19 -9.72 2.22
CA ILE A 43 15.76 -9.37 2.37
C ILE A 43 14.89 -10.27 1.50
N ASP A 44 13.66 -10.51 1.95
CA ASP A 44 12.68 -11.36 1.28
C ASP A 44 11.59 -10.56 0.56
N ALA A 45 11.42 -9.28 0.89
CA ALA A 45 10.45 -8.39 0.24
C ALA A 45 10.87 -6.92 0.35
N ILE A 46 10.37 -6.07 -0.56
CA ILE A 46 10.55 -4.61 -0.50
C ILE A 46 9.17 -3.95 -0.46
N ILE A 47 8.94 -3.10 0.55
CA ILE A 47 7.77 -2.23 0.60
C ILE A 47 8.19 -0.83 0.10
N LEU A 48 7.49 -0.34 -0.93
CA LEU A 48 7.59 1.03 -1.41
C LEU A 48 6.41 1.82 -0.85
N GLN A 49 6.61 2.40 0.34
CA GLN A 49 5.61 3.23 1.03
C GLN A 49 5.79 4.68 0.59
N ASP A 50 4.90 5.17 -0.27
CA ASP A 50 4.99 6.54 -0.78
C ASP A 50 4.20 7.51 0.13
N TYR A 51 4.86 8.59 0.52
CA TYR A 51 4.23 9.71 1.24
C TYR A 51 4.31 11.03 0.45
N ASN A 52 4.76 11.00 -0.81
CA ASN A 52 5.03 12.19 -1.62
C ASN A 52 6.00 13.19 -0.94
N LYS A 53 7.03 12.67 -0.25
CA LYS A 53 8.02 13.48 0.46
C LYS A 53 9.39 13.49 -0.23
N GLY A 54 9.41 13.23 -1.53
CA GLY A 54 10.58 13.37 -2.40
C GLY A 54 11.61 12.24 -2.33
N VAL A 55 11.44 11.22 -1.47
CA VAL A 55 12.35 10.06 -1.42
C VAL A 55 12.12 9.15 -2.61
N LEU A 56 10.86 8.79 -2.88
CA LEU A 56 10.49 7.95 -4.01
C LEU A 56 10.24 8.82 -5.25
N THR A 57 11.34 9.15 -5.96
CA THR A 57 11.27 9.76 -7.29
C THR A 57 11.00 8.68 -8.34
N GLU A 58 10.50 9.05 -9.53
CA GLU A 58 10.28 8.10 -10.62
C GLU A 58 11.54 7.30 -10.95
N SER A 59 12.71 7.97 -10.98
CA SER A 59 14.02 7.34 -11.20
C SER A 59 14.36 6.29 -10.15
N ILE A 60 14.15 6.60 -8.87
CA ILE A 60 14.41 5.68 -7.76
C ILE A 60 13.44 4.50 -7.78
N ILE A 61 12.16 4.75 -7.98
CA ILE A 61 11.12 3.72 -8.10
C ILE A 61 11.49 2.70 -9.19
N GLU A 62 11.79 3.20 -10.39
CA GLU A 62 12.16 2.35 -11.52
C GLU A 62 13.39 1.48 -11.22
N LYS A 63 14.46 2.10 -10.70
CA LYS A 63 15.71 1.39 -10.38
C LYS A 63 15.51 0.31 -9.31
N ILE A 64 14.75 0.61 -8.26
CA ILE A 64 14.47 -0.35 -7.18
C ILE A 64 13.65 -1.53 -7.70
N ILE A 65 12.61 -1.29 -8.51
CA ILE A 65 11.78 -2.37 -9.06
C ILE A 65 12.57 -3.23 -10.05
N ILE A 66 13.41 -2.63 -10.89
CA ILE A 66 14.30 -3.39 -11.79
C ILE A 66 15.27 -4.27 -10.98
N LEU A 67 15.89 -3.73 -9.94
CA LEU A 67 16.81 -4.47 -9.06
C LEU A 67 16.09 -5.62 -8.36
N ALA A 68 14.93 -5.36 -7.79
CA ALA A 68 14.10 -6.36 -7.11
C ALA A 68 13.71 -7.51 -8.05
N ASN A 69 13.25 -7.18 -9.25
CA ASN A 69 12.87 -8.18 -10.26
C ASN A 69 14.06 -9.04 -10.70
N LYS A 70 15.25 -8.46 -10.87
CA LYS A 70 16.49 -9.22 -11.18
C LYS A 70 16.87 -10.22 -10.09
N LYS A 71 16.54 -9.90 -8.84
CA LYS A 71 16.83 -10.74 -7.67
C LYS A 71 15.65 -11.62 -7.24
N ASN A 72 14.54 -11.60 -7.97
CA ASN A 72 13.27 -12.27 -7.63
C ASN A 72 12.72 -11.86 -6.26
N ILE A 73 12.98 -10.64 -5.81
CA ILE A 73 12.46 -10.08 -4.57
C ILE A 73 11.10 -9.42 -4.89
N PRO A 74 9.99 -9.81 -4.23
CA PRO A 74 8.69 -9.18 -4.44
C PRO A 74 8.70 -7.73 -3.96
N THR A 75 8.02 -6.87 -4.73
CA THR A 75 7.81 -5.46 -4.40
C THR A 75 6.34 -5.20 -4.09
N ILE A 76 6.06 -4.62 -2.95
CA ILE A 76 4.73 -4.22 -2.50
C ILE A 76 4.67 -2.70 -2.45
N VAL A 77 3.68 -2.11 -3.11
CA VAL A 77 3.59 -0.66 -3.26
C VAL A 77 2.35 -0.13 -2.55
N ASP A 78 2.53 0.83 -1.65
CA ASP A 78 1.47 1.72 -1.15
C ASP A 78 1.61 3.09 -1.81
N PRO A 79 0.86 3.37 -2.89
CA PRO A 79 1.11 4.53 -3.74
C PRO A 79 0.52 5.81 -3.18
N LYS A 80 1.03 6.94 -3.70
CA LYS A 80 0.37 8.24 -3.61
C LYS A 80 0.22 8.85 -5.01
N LYS A 81 -0.60 9.90 -5.11
CA LYS A 81 -1.04 10.51 -6.36
C LYS A 81 0.09 10.88 -7.32
N GLN A 82 1.19 11.46 -6.82
CA GLN A 82 2.23 12.03 -7.66
C GLN A 82 2.91 10.98 -8.54
N ASN A 83 3.25 9.82 -7.98
CA ASN A 83 3.96 8.75 -8.68
C ASN A 83 3.05 7.56 -9.02
N PHE A 84 1.73 7.74 -9.02
CA PHE A 84 0.75 6.64 -9.05
C PHE A 84 0.99 5.62 -10.16
N ILE A 85 1.43 6.03 -11.34
CA ILE A 85 1.69 5.14 -12.49
C ILE A 85 3.18 4.85 -12.72
N ALA A 86 4.08 5.32 -11.84
CA ALA A 86 5.52 5.12 -11.99
C ALA A 86 5.98 3.71 -11.55
N TYR A 87 5.18 2.99 -10.76
CA TYR A 87 5.52 1.69 -10.16
C TYR A 87 5.36 0.52 -11.14
N LYS A 88 5.95 0.66 -12.34
CA LYS A 88 5.85 -0.37 -13.40
C LYS A 88 6.55 -1.66 -13.00
N ASN A 89 5.91 -2.79 -13.34
CA ASN A 89 6.41 -4.15 -13.08
C ASN A 89 6.56 -4.49 -11.57
N CYS A 90 5.86 -3.79 -10.68
CA CYS A 90 5.81 -4.19 -9.26
C CYS A 90 5.05 -5.52 -9.09
N THR A 91 5.29 -6.19 -7.96
CA THR A 91 4.60 -7.46 -7.68
C THR A 91 3.17 -7.22 -7.22
N LEU A 92 2.98 -6.38 -6.21
CA LEU A 92 1.67 -6.03 -5.66
C LEU A 92 1.54 -4.51 -5.56
N PHE A 93 0.46 -3.98 -6.11
CA PHE A 93 0.13 -2.56 -6.01
C PHE A 93 -1.14 -2.41 -5.17
N LYS A 94 -1.05 -1.68 -4.05
CA LYS A 94 -2.13 -1.56 -3.06
C LYS A 94 -2.67 -0.13 -2.97
N PRO A 95 -3.49 0.34 -3.87
CA PRO A 95 -4.17 1.62 -3.70
C PRO A 95 -5.38 1.47 -2.77
N ASN A 96 -5.83 2.58 -2.20
CA ASN A 96 -7.18 2.71 -1.68
C ASN A 96 -8.12 3.31 -2.74
N LEU A 97 -9.42 3.37 -2.41
CA LEU A 97 -10.44 3.88 -3.33
C LEU A 97 -10.20 5.32 -3.79
N ASN A 98 -9.71 6.19 -2.90
CA ASN A 98 -9.42 7.58 -3.24
C ASN A 98 -8.18 7.69 -4.12
N GLU A 99 -7.14 6.93 -3.80
CA GLU A 99 -5.90 6.89 -4.56
C GLU A 99 -6.12 6.41 -6.00
N ILE A 100 -6.92 5.36 -6.21
CA ILE A 100 -7.21 4.89 -7.58
C ILE A 100 -8.08 5.88 -8.36
N LYS A 101 -9.08 6.50 -7.73
CA LYS A 101 -9.90 7.54 -8.36
C LYS A 101 -9.07 8.74 -8.78
N GLU A 102 -8.18 9.22 -7.91
CA GLU A 102 -7.29 10.35 -8.21
C GLU A 102 -6.21 9.99 -9.23
N GLY A 103 -5.57 8.84 -9.07
CA GLY A 103 -4.47 8.40 -9.93
C GLY A 103 -4.92 8.11 -11.37
N LEU A 104 -6.13 7.58 -11.55
CA LEU A 104 -6.73 7.33 -12.86
C LEU A 104 -7.61 8.50 -13.36
N LYS A 105 -7.83 9.54 -12.53
CA LYS A 105 -8.74 10.66 -12.83
C LYS A 105 -10.13 10.17 -13.26
N THR A 106 -10.68 9.19 -12.54
CA THR A 106 -11.95 8.53 -12.88
C THR A 106 -12.86 8.42 -11.66
N LYS A 107 -14.16 8.25 -11.91
CA LYS A 107 -15.10 7.83 -10.88
C LYS A 107 -15.17 6.30 -10.88
N ILE A 108 -15.48 5.71 -9.74
CA ILE A 108 -15.69 4.26 -9.58
C ILE A 108 -16.92 4.09 -8.69
N ASP A 109 -17.94 3.39 -9.21
CA ASP A 109 -19.05 2.94 -8.39
C ASP A 109 -18.66 1.67 -7.63
N THR A 110 -18.57 1.77 -6.32
CA THR A 110 -18.18 0.64 -5.47
C THR A 110 -19.28 -0.42 -5.29
N ASN A 111 -20.47 -0.21 -5.82
CA ASN A 111 -21.54 -1.22 -5.88
C ASN A 111 -21.49 -2.02 -7.18
N ASN A 112 -20.75 -1.54 -8.18
CA ASN A 112 -20.59 -2.21 -9.46
C ASN A 112 -19.25 -2.97 -9.50
N ILE A 113 -19.30 -4.29 -9.25
CA ILE A 113 -18.11 -5.13 -9.18
C ILE A 113 -17.41 -5.27 -10.55
N ASP A 114 -18.17 -5.23 -11.63
CA ASP A 114 -17.61 -5.31 -12.97
C ASP A 114 -16.82 -4.03 -13.31
N GLU A 115 -17.31 -2.88 -12.90
CA GLU A 115 -16.59 -1.62 -13.05
C GLU A 115 -15.30 -1.62 -12.24
N ILE A 116 -15.32 -2.08 -10.98
CA ILE A 116 -14.12 -2.22 -10.15
C ILE A 116 -13.13 -3.18 -10.84
N SER A 117 -13.60 -4.32 -11.31
CA SER A 117 -12.77 -5.31 -12.00
C SER A 117 -12.12 -4.75 -13.25
N GLN A 118 -12.88 -4.01 -14.07
CA GLN A 118 -12.35 -3.38 -15.28
C GLN A 118 -11.29 -2.32 -14.95
N LYS A 119 -11.59 -1.37 -14.03
CA LYS A 119 -10.66 -0.30 -13.65
C LYS A 119 -9.37 -0.82 -13.03
N THR A 120 -9.48 -1.85 -12.19
CA THR A 120 -8.29 -2.50 -11.61
C THR A 120 -7.50 -3.30 -12.64
N SER A 121 -8.17 -3.91 -13.64
CA SER A 121 -7.50 -4.57 -14.77
C SER A 121 -6.72 -3.56 -15.61
N ASP A 122 -7.37 -2.47 -16.01
CA ASP A 122 -6.75 -1.40 -16.80
C ASP A 122 -5.51 -0.83 -16.08
N LEU A 123 -5.64 -0.59 -14.77
CA LEU A 123 -4.52 -0.13 -13.95
C LEU A 123 -3.39 -1.15 -13.92
N ARG A 124 -3.71 -2.43 -13.62
CA ARG A 124 -2.73 -3.51 -13.56
C ARG A 124 -1.94 -3.63 -14.85
N ASP A 125 -2.63 -3.57 -15.99
CA ASP A 125 -2.02 -3.69 -17.31
C ASP A 125 -1.17 -2.44 -17.64
N LYS A 126 -1.66 -1.25 -17.28
CA LYS A 126 -0.95 0.01 -17.49
C LYS A 126 0.40 0.07 -16.76
N ILE A 127 0.47 -0.46 -15.54
CA ILE A 127 1.71 -0.52 -14.75
C ILE A 127 2.37 -1.89 -14.81
N SER A 128 1.83 -2.86 -15.53
CA SER A 128 2.34 -4.23 -15.63
C SER A 128 2.57 -4.89 -14.26
N ALA A 129 1.70 -4.60 -13.28
CA ALA A 129 1.76 -5.22 -11.96
C ALA A 129 1.30 -6.69 -12.03
N LYS A 130 1.81 -7.56 -11.14
CA LYS A 130 1.30 -8.95 -11.06
C LYS A 130 -0.11 -8.98 -10.47
N ALA A 131 -0.38 -8.15 -9.45
CA ALA A 131 -1.69 -8.01 -8.83
C ALA A 131 -1.97 -6.59 -8.33
N ILE A 132 -3.28 -6.25 -8.23
CA ILE A 132 -3.78 -5.05 -7.56
C ILE A 132 -4.56 -5.49 -6.31
N LEU A 133 -4.27 -4.89 -5.16
CA LEU A 133 -4.97 -5.10 -3.90
C LEU A 133 -5.67 -3.78 -3.52
N LEU A 134 -6.89 -3.60 -3.99
CA LEU A 134 -7.66 -2.37 -3.76
C LEU A 134 -8.39 -2.43 -2.42
N THR A 135 -8.07 -1.52 -1.48
CA THR A 135 -8.82 -1.41 -0.23
C THR A 135 -10.07 -0.56 -0.42
N LEU A 136 -11.23 -1.08 0.01
CA LEU A 136 -12.56 -0.50 -0.21
C LEU A 136 -13.25 -0.06 1.10
N SER A 137 -12.46 0.25 2.15
CA SER A 137 -12.96 0.63 3.47
C SER A 137 -13.87 -0.45 4.07
N ASP A 138 -15.10 -0.09 4.44
CA ASP A 138 -16.12 -0.98 5.01
C ASP A 138 -16.52 -2.16 4.11
N LYS A 139 -16.27 -2.06 2.81
CA LYS A 139 -16.53 -3.14 1.84
C LYS A 139 -15.44 -4.21 1.79
N GLY A 140 -14.30 -3.98 2.48
CA GLY A 140 -13.17 -4.91 2.54
C GLY A 140 -12.13 -4.69 1.45
N ILE A 141 -11.63 -5.76 0.83
CA ILE A 141 -10.53 -5.72 -0.14
C ILE A 141 -10.95 -6.38 -1.45
N PHE A 142 -10.62 -5.73 -2.56
CA PHE A 142 -10.75 -6.30 -3.91
C PHE A 142 -9.35 -6.65 -4.44
N LEU A 143 -9.15 -7.93 -4.71
CA LEU A 143 -7.95 -8.46 -5.36
C LEU A 143 -8.19 -8.60 -6.86
N LYS A 144 -7.27 -8.11 -7.70
CA LYS A 144 -7.23 -8.35 -9.13
C LYS A 144 -5.89 -8.93 -9.53
N THR A 145 -5.91 -10.12 -10.10
CA THR A 145 -4.77 -10.78 -10.75
C THR A 145 -4.94 -10.78 -12.27
N LYS A 146 -4.03 -11.39 -13.01
CA LYS A 146 -4.14 -11.49 -14.48
C LYS A 146 -5.42 -12.20 -14.92
N ASN A 147 -5.76 -13.30 -14.27
CA ASN A 147 -6.84 -14.20 -14.74
C ASN A 147 -8.11 -14.10 -13.88
N ASN A 148 -7.96 -13.68 -12.60
CA ASN A 148 -9.05 -13.74 -11.63
C ASN A 148 -9.23 -12.43 -10.88
N TYR A 149 -10.37 -12.29 -10.22
CA TYR A 149 -10.59 -11.31 -9.17
C TYR A 149 -11.35 -11.93 -7.99
N SER A 150 -11.23 -11.32 -6.82
CA SER A 150 -11.97 -11.69 -5.61
C SER A 150 -12.34 -10.45 -4.83
N LEU A 151 -13.56 -10.38 -4.33
CA LEU A 151 -13.98 -9.39 -3.33
C LEU A 151 -14.07 -10.10 -1.98
N ILE A 152 -13.19 -9.73 -1.06
CA ILE A 152 -13.15 -10.23 0.30
C ILE A 152 -13.83 -9.18 1.18
N LYS A 153 -15.04 -9.50 1.65
CA LYS A 153 -15.82 -8.58 2.49
C LYS A 153 -15.09 -8.28 3.79
N SER A 154 -15.28 -7.07 4.32
CA SER A 154 -14.79 -6.73 5.66
C SER A 154 -15.38 -7.68 6.70
N THR A 155 -14.53 -8.16 7.62
CA THR A 155 -14.95 -8.97 8.76
C THR A 155 -15.25 -8.12 10.00
N THR A 156 -14.89 -6.84 9.97
CA THR A 156 -15.04 -5.89 11.08
C THR A 156 -16.40 -5.27 11.05
N SER A 157 -17.12 -5.37 12.17
CA SER A 157 -18.43 -4.74 12.39
C SER A 157 -18.36 -3.47 13.25
N ASN A 158 -17.28 -3.27 13.98
CA ASN A 158 -17.11 -2.17 14.94
C ASN A 158 -15.84 -1.37 14.65
N VAL A 159 -15.90 -0.45 13.72
CA VAL A 159 -14.76 0.44 13.38
C VAL A 159 -14.68 1.57 14.41
N ILE A 160 -13.57 1.61 15.17
CA ILE A 160 -13.28 2.66 16.16
C ILE A 160 -12.34 3.70 15.53
N ASP A 161 -11.24 3.26 14.90
CA ASP A 161 -10.24 4.15 14.28
C ASP A 161 -9.61 3.44 13.07
N VAL A 162 -9.52 4.13 11.95
CA VAL A 162 -8.91 3.59 10.72
C VAL A 162 -7.42 3.89 10.59
N SER A 163 -6.83 4.54 11.59
CA SER A 163 -5.42 4.94 11.59
C SER A 163 -4.50 3.71 11.58
N GLY A 164 -3.61 3.63 10.59
CA GLY A 164 -2.67 2.52 10.44
C GLY A 164 -3.24 1.27 9.73
N ALA A 165 -4.53 1.22 9.40
CA ALA A 165 -5.12 0.08 8.68
C ALA A 165 -4.42 -0.19 7.34
N GLY A 166 -4.16 0.85 6.55
CA GLY A 166 -3.43 0.74 5.28
C GLY A 166 -2.00 0.23 5.44
N ASP A 167 -1.31 0.73 6.47
CA ASP A 167 0.06 0.32 6.81
C ASP A 167 0.10 -1.15 7.29
N THR A 168 -0.91 -1.59 8.04
CA THR A 168 -1.06 -2.99 8.46
C THR A 168 -1.32 -3.90 7.27
N VAL A 169 -2.24 -3.53 6.39
CA VAL A 169 -2.54 -4.30 5.16
C VAL A 169 -1.29 -4.49 4.31
N VAL A 170 -0.51 -3.44 4.06
CA VAL A 170 0.71 -3.54 3.24
C VAL A 170 1.80 -4.36 3.93
N SER A 171 1.92 -4.27 5.25
CA SER A 171 2.91 -5.01 6.03
C SER A 171 2.61 -6.51 6.05
N VAL A 172 1.35 -6.91 6.30
CA VAL A 172 0.93 -8.31 6.26
C VAL A 172 1.05 -8.86 4.84
N ALA A 173 0.67 -8.10 3.82
CA ALA A 173 0.86 -8.49 2.44
C ALA A 173 2.34 -8.76 2.10
N ALA A 174 3.27 -7.93 2.63
CA ALA A 174 4.70 -8.13 2.41
C ALA A 174 5.21 -9.41 3.08
N ILE A 175 4.79 -9.70 4.30
CA ILE A 175 5.13 -10.95 5.01
C ILE A 175 4.59 -12.16 4.22
N CYS A 176 3.35 -12.12 3.79
CA CYS A 176 2.75 -13.18 2.98
C CYS A 176 3.54 -13.41 1.67
N MET A 177 3.96 -12.34 0.99
CA MET A 177 4.77 -12.44 -0.22
C MET A 177 6.16 -13.05 0.06
N ALA A 178 6.80 -12.65 1.16
CA ALA A 178 8.08 -13.22 1.61
C ALA A 178 7.96 -14.73 1.92
N CYS A 179 6.81 -15.16 2.43
CA CYS A 179 6.49 -16.59 2.69
C CYS A 179 5.92 -17.33 1.47
N ASN A 180 5.90 -16.72 0.27
CA ASN A 180 5.34 -17.29 -0.95
C ASN A 180 3.86 -17.71 -0.85
N ILE A 181 3.09 -17.04 0.00
CA ILE A 181 1.64 -17.22 0.12
C ILE A 181 0.94 -16.74 -1.17
N LYS A 182 -0.11 -17.45 -1.59
CA LYS A 182 -0.89 -17.08 -2.78
C LYS A 182 -1.63 -15.75 -2.60
N PHE A 183 -1.87 -15.05 -3.69
CA PHE A 183 -2.53 -13.73 -3.64
C PHE A 183 -3.91 -13.76 -2.97
N GLU A 184 -4.68 -14.82 -3.14
CA GLU A 184 -6.01 -14.98 -2.55
C GLU A 184 -5.93 -15.08 -1.02
N GLU A 185 -5.03 -15.90 -0.50
CA GLU A 185 -4.79 -16.08 0.94
C GLU A 185 -4.15 -14.80 1.54
N LEU A 186 -3.19 -14.20 0.84
CA LEU A 186 -2.61 -12.91 1.20
C LEU A 186 -3.69 -11.83 1.36
N ALA A 187 -4.62 -11.74 0.42
CA ALA A 187 -5.68 -10.75 0.45
C ALA A 187 -6.63 -10.99 1.64
N LEU A 188 -6.94 -12.25 1.95
CA LEU A 188 -7.74 -12.63 3.11
C LEU A 188 -7.05 -12.22 4.42
N LEU A 189 -5.79 -12.62 4.63
CA LEU A 189 -5.01 -12.30 5.83
C LEU A 189 -4.84 -10.79 6.01
N SER A 190 -4.55 -10.07 4.92
CA SER A 190 -4.43 -8.61 4.94
C SER A 190 -5.75 -7.92 5.29
N ASN A 191 -6.89 -8.45 4.82
CA ASN A 191 -8.22 -7.92 5.15
C ASN A 191 -8.55 -8.13 6.64
N ILE A 192 -8.30 -9.33 7.17
CA ILE A 192 -8.48 -9.64 8.59
C ILE A 192 -7.62 -8.71 9.44
N ALA A 193 -6.33 -8.61 9.12
CA ALA A 193 -5.39 -7.76 9.86
C ALA A 193 -5.80 -6.28 9.86
N GLY A 194 -6.19 -5.76 8.69
CA GLY A 194 -6.71 -4.40 8.57
C GLY A 194 -7.98 -4.17 9.40
N GLY A 195 -8.87 -5.17 9.44
CA GLY A 195 -10.07 -5.14 10.27
C GLY A 195 -9.77 -5.08 11.76
N ILE A 196 -8.91 -5.97 12.26
CA ILE A 196 -8.53 -6.05 13.68
C ILE A 196 -7.95 -4.72 14.20
N VAL A 197 -7.09 -4.05 13.43
CA VAL A 197 -6.52 -2.78 13.88
C VAL A 197 -7.53 -1.64 13.85
N CYS A 198 -8.54 -1.71 12.99
CA CYS A 198 -9.64 -0.73 12.98
C CYS A 198 -10.54 -0.80 14.21
N GLU A 199 -10.53 -1.89 14.98
CA GLU A 199 -11.27 -2.04 16.25
C GLU A 199 -10.52 -1.45 17.46
N LYS A 200 -9.33 -0.86 17.25
CA LYS A 200 -8.48 -0.29 18.29
C LYS A 200 -8.36 1.23 18.14
N VAL A 201 -8.12 1.91 19.26
CA VAL A 201 -7.90 3.37 19.26
C VAL A 201 -6.45 3.67 18.90
N GLY A 202 -6.22 4.53 17.93
CA GLY A 202 -4.89 4.99 17.51
C GLY A 202 -4.16 4.00 16.60
N VAL A 203 -2.87 4.26 16.36
CA VAL A 203 -2.03 3.40 15.52
C VAL A 203 -1.46 2.28 16.39
N VAL A 204 -2.04 1.10 16.31
CA VAL A 204 -1.65 -0.07 17.12
C VAL A 204 -1.19 -1.19 16.19
N PRO A 205 -0.02 -1.80 16.41
CA PRO A 205 0.42 -2.94 15.62
C PRO A 205 -0.45 -4.17 15.90
N ILE A 206 -0.63 -5.01 14.87
CA ILE A 206 -1.24 -6.33 15.03
C ILE A 206 -0.21 -7.29 15.62
N THR A 207 -0.66 -8.18 16.50
CA THR A 207 0.17 -9.25 17.09
C THR A 207 -0.08 -10.59 16.40
N ASN A 208 0.87 -11.53 16.53
CA ASN A 208 0.70 -12.88 15.97
C ASN A 208 -0.54 -13.59 16.52
N ASN A 209 -0.82 -13.44 17.82
CA ASN A 209 -1.97 -14.07 18.45
C ASN A 209 -3.33 -13.54 18.00
N GLU A 210 -3.35 -12.33 17.41
CA GLU A 210 -4.58 -11.71 16.88
C GLU A 210 -4.81 -12.10 15.43
N LEU A 211 -3.76 -12.50 14.72
CA LEU A 211 -3.84 -12.88 13.31
C LEU A 211 -4.08 -14.38 13.10
N LEU A 212 -3.71 -15.20 14.08
CA LEU A 212 -3.84 -16.67 14.08
C LEU A 212 -5.09 -17.12 14.83
#